data_132fb6991d4e84d69054b750a6611b37
#
_entry.id   132fb6991d4e84d69054b750a6611b37
#
_cell.length_a   1.000
_cell.length_b   1.000
_cell.length_c   1.000
_cell.angle_alpha   90.00
_cell.angle_beta   90.00
_cell.angle_gamma   90.00
#
_symmetry.space_group_name_H-M   'P 1'
#
loop_
_entity.id
_entity.type
_entity.pdbx_description
1 polymer ?
#
loop_
_entity_poly.entity_id
_entity_poly.type
_entity_poly.pdbx_seq_one_letter_code
_entity_poly.pdbx_strand_id
1 'polypeptide(L)'
;MIPVLGGTLTSVWSDIDAIQAKRKHERLEEFYLSLEMEVQKIKEQINESYINQPDFLDVFEQTARHIVNERKEEKRILFRNILLSSITAKECSYDKTEKYLRILEQMNGLEL
;
A
#
# COMPACT_ATOMS: atom_id res chain seq x y z
N MET A 1 5.16 13.63 5.91
CA MET A 1 4.77 12.43 5.16
C MET A 1 5.98 11.75 4.54
N ILE A 2 5.85 10.60 3.96
CA ILE A 2 6.99 9.82 3.46
C ILE A 2 7.33 10.30 2.04
N PRO A 3 8.37 11.16 1.84
CA PRO A 3 8.64 11.74 0.52
C PRO A 3 9.03 10.70 -0.54
N VAL A 4 9.60 9.60 -0.09
CA VAL A 4 10.07 8.53 -0.97
C VAL A 4 8.94 7.87 -1.78
N LEU A 5 7.69 8.01 -1.32
CA LEU A 5 6.53 7.42 -1.99
C LEU A 5 6.02 8.22 -3.19
N GLY A 6 6.45 9.48 -3.33
CA GLY A 6 5.95 10.36 -4.40
C GLY A 6 6.13 9.80 -5.80
N GLY A 7 7.31 9.27 -6.11
CA GLY A 7 7.59 8.67 -7.41
C GLY A 7 6.75 7.44 -7.69
N THR A 8 6.58 6.57 -6.69
CA THR A 8 5.78 5.36 -6.81
C THR A 8 4.31 5.69 -7.02
N LEU A 9 3.78 6.66 -6.27
CA LEU A 9 2.40 7.12 -6.45
C LEU A 9 2.17 7.66 -7.84
N THR A 10 3.10 8.46 -8.36
CA THR A 10 3.02 9.01 -9.71
C THR A 10 3.00 7.89 -10.76
N SER A 11 3.82 6.86 -10.59
CA SER A 11 3.85 5.71 -11.48
C SER A 11 2.51 4.97 -11.49
N VAL A 12 1.96 4.68 -10.31
CA VAL A 12 0.67 4.00 -10.21
C VAL A 12 -0.45 4.85 -10.81
N TRP A 13 -0.43 6.15 -10.52
CA TRP A 13 -1.41 7.10 -11.07
C TRP A 13 -1.38 7.11 -12.59
N SER A 14 -0.19 7.16 -13.18
CA SER A 14 0.00 7.20 -14.64
C SER A 14 -0.39 5.90 -15.33
N ASP A 15 -0.28 4.77 -14.63
CA ASP A 15 -0.60 3.46 -15.17
C ASP A 15 -2.10 3.16 -15.16
N ILE A 16 -2.90 4.03 -14.55
CA ILE A 16 -4.36 3.85 -14.52
C ILE A 16 -4.92 4.11 -15.92
N ASP A 17 -5.62 3.09 -16.42
CA ASP A 17 -6.27 3.07 -17.72
C ASP A 17 -7.38 4.11 -17.84
N ALA A 18 -7.74 4.49 -19.08
CA ALA A 18 -8.85 5.41 -19.35
C ALA A 18 -10.20 4.88 -18.87
N ILE A 19 -10.39 3.56 -18.88
CA ILE A 19 -11.63 2.92 -18.42
C ILE A 19 -11.72 3.02 -16.89
N GLN A 20 -12.76 3.68 -16.39
CA GLN A 20 -12.98 3.91 -14.98
C GLN A 20 -11.84 4.68 -14.28
N ALA A 21 -11.05 5.43 -15.05
CA ALA A 21 -9.91 6.17 -14.52
C ALA A 21 -10.27 7.05 -13.34
N LYS A 22 -11.39 7.75 -13.41
CA LYS A 22 -11.86 8.62 -12.33
C LYS A 22 -12.02 7.87 -11.01
N ARG A 23 -12.67 6.71 -11.03
CA ARG A 23 -12.89 5.91 -9.83
C ARG A 23 -11.58 5.35 -9.28
N LYS A 24 -10.70 4.92 -10.17
CA LYS A 24 -9.40 4.38 -9.78
C LYS A 24 -8.51 5.47 -9.19
N HIS A 25 -8.51 6.65 -9.77
CA HIS A 25 -7.79 7.80 -9.21
C HIS A 25 -8.33 8.19 -7.83
N GLU A 26 -9.64 8.19 -7.66
CA GLU A 26 -10.27 8.47 -6.37
C GLU A 26 -9.87 7.43 -5.31
N ARG A 27 -9.81 6.15 -5.68
CA ARG A 27 -9.37 5.08 -4.78
C ARG A 27 -7.93 5.24 -4.36
N LEU A 28 -7.06 5.61 -5.29
CA LEU A 28 -5.64 5.82 -4.99
C LEU A 28 -5.46 7.03 -4.07
N GLU A 29 -6.16 8.12 -4.35
CA GLU A 29 -6.12 9.32 -3.52
C GLU A 29 -6.63 9.04 -2.11
N GLU A 30 -7.77 8.37 -1.99
CA GLU A 30 -8.36 7.98 -0.71
C GLU A 30 -7.41 7.09 0.08
N PHE A 31 -6.80 6.11 -0.58
CA PHE A 31 -5.80 5.25 0.03
C PHE A 31 -4.64 6.05 0.59
N TYR A 32 -4.07 6.94 -0.22
CA TYR A 32 -2.92 7.73 0.19
C TYR A 32 -3.24 8.65 1.37
N LEU A 33 -4.36 9.36 1.32
CA LEU A 33 -4.78 10.24 2.41
C LEU A 33 -5.06 9.46 3.70
N SER A 34 -5.72 8.34 3.58
CA SER A 34 -6.01 7.45 4.70
C SER A 34 -4.71 6.89 5.30
N LEU A 35 -3.79 6.47 4.45
CA LEU A 35 -2.48 5.98 4.89
C LEU A 35 -1.71 7.07 5.64
N GLU A 36 -1.72 8.28 5.12
CA GLU A 36 -1.05 9.42 5.76
C GLU A 36 -1.60 9.69 7.16
N MET A 37 -2.93 9.66 7.32
CA MET A 37 -3.56 9.84 8.62
C MET A 37 -3.16 8.75 9.61
N GLU A 38 -3.17 7.49 9.17
CA GLU A 38 -2.80 6.36 10.05
C GLU A 38 -1.31 6.39 10.40
N VAL A 39 -0.46 6.78 9.45
CA VAL A 39 0.98 6.91 9.70
C VAL A 39 1.24 7.97 10.77
N GLN A 40 0.52 9.08 10.76
CA GLN A 40 0.67 10.12 11.78
C GLN A 40 0.35 9.59 13.18
N LYS A 41 -0.66 8.72 13.30
CA LYS A 41 -1.06 8.14 14.59
C LYS A 41 -0.01 7.18 15.16
N ILE A 42 0.74 6.50 14.30
CA ILE A 42 1.71 5.47 14.69
C ILE A 42 3.16 5.88 14.42
N LYS A 43 3.39 7.16 14.26
CA LYS A 43 4.68 7.73 13.84
C LYS A 43 5.87 7.20 14.65
N GLU A 44 5.72 7.05 15.97
CA GLU A 44 6.78 6.57 16.85
C GLU A 44 7.05 5.07 16.72
N GLN A 45 6.13 4.33 16.11
CA GLN A 45 6.23 2.89 15.95
C GLN A 45 6.79 2.48 14.58
N ILE A 46 6.99 3.44 13.69
CA ILE A 46 7.44 3.18 12.33
C ILE A 46 8.92 2.88 12.29
N ASN A 47 9.28 1.84 11.56
CA ASN A 47 10.67 1.52 11.28
C ASN A 47 11.14 2.33 10.08
N GLU A 48 11.75 3.49 10.34
CA GLU A 48 12.22 4.40 9.28
C GLU A 48 13.28 3.77 8.38
N SER A 49 14.10 2.89 8.95
CA SER A 49 15.11 2.19 8.17
C SER A 49 14.47 1.30 7.11
N TYR A 50 13.39 0.62 7.45
CA TYR A 50 12.69 -0.25 6.52
C TYR A 50 11.98 0.53 5.41
N ILE A 51 11.30 1.62 5.73
CA ILE A 51 10.52 2.37 4.73
C ILE A 51 11.40 3.05 3.68
N ASN A 52 12.70 3.16 3.93
CA ASN A 52 13.66 3.70 2.97
C ASN A 52 14.30 2.62 2.09
N GLN A 53 13.90 1.35 2.24
CA GLN A 53 14.44 0.26 1.46
C GLN A 53 13.59 -0.03 0.22
N PRO A 54 14.22 -0.53 -0.86
CA PRO A 54 13.49 -0.94 -2.06
C PRO A 54 12.39 -1.96 -1.80
N ASP A 55 12.59 -2.86 -0.85
CA ASP A 55 11.60 -3.89 -0.49
C ASP A 55 10.28 -3.26 -0.02
N PHE A 56 10.36 -2.19 0.77
CA PHE A 56 9.16 -1.48 1.19
C PHE A 56 8.45 -0.82 0.00
N LEU A 57 9.22 -0.21 -0.90
CA LEU A 57 8.64 0.43 -2.08
C LEU A 57 7.90 -0.59 -2.96
N ASP A 58 8.43 -1.80 -3.08
CA ASP A 58 7.77 -2.87 -3.81
C ASP A 58 6.44 -3.27 -3.16
N VAL A 59 6.43 -3.42 -1.83
CA VAL A 59 5.20 -3.73 -1.09
C VAL A 59 4.18 -2.61 -1.25
N PHE A 60 4.63 -1.37 -1.14
CA PHE A 60 3.75 -0.20 -1.29
C PHE A 60 3.13 -0.15 -2.69
N GLU A 61 3.94 -0.34 -3.73
CA GLU A 61 3.46 -0.32 -5.11
C GLU A 61 2.44 -1.42 -5.36
N GLN A 62 2.72 -2.65 -4.92
CA GLN A 62 1.80 -3.77 -5.02
C GLN A 62 0.48 -3.48 -4.33
N THR A 63 0.54 -2.94 -3.12
CA THR A 63 -0.63 -2.58 -2.34
C THR A 63 -1.46 -1.52 -3.07
N ALA A 64 -0.81 -0.47 -3.57
CA ALA A 64 -1.49 0.60 -4.29
C ALA A 64 -2.21 0.08 -5.55
N ARG A 65 -1.55 -0.80 -6.30
CA ARG A 65 -2.14 -1.39 -7.51
C ARG A 65 -3.34 -2.27 -7.20
N HIS A 66 -3.28 -3.05 -6.13
CA HIS A 66 -4.43 -3.85 -5.68
C HIS A 66 -5.60 -2.94 -5.28
N ILE A 67 -5.32 -1.87 -4.56
CA ILE A 67 -6.35 -0.95 -4.07
C ILE A 67 -7.08 -0.25 -5.22
N VAL A 68 -6.37 0.22 -6.24
CA VAL A 68 -7.02 0.91 -7.36
C VAL A 68 -7.96 -0.01 -8.15
N ASN A 69 -7.68 -1.31 -8.13
CA ASN A 69 -8.49 -2.30 -8.85
C ASN A 69 -9.55 -2.96 -7.97
N GLU A 70 -9.60 -2.66 -6.67
CA GLU A 70 -10.54 -3.28 -5.74
C GLU A 70 -11.76 -2.39 -5.53
N ARG A 71 -12.94 -2.94 -5.82
CA ARG A 71 -14.21 -2.24 -5.67
C ARG A 71 -14.72 -2.16 -4.24
N LYS A 72 -14.41 -3.20 -3.44
CA LYS A 72 -14.94 -3.30 -2.08
C LYS A 72 -14.09 -2.49 -1.11
N GLU A 73 -14.72 -1.56 -0.43
CA GLU A 73 -14.04 -0.70 0.55
C GLU A 73 -13.40 -1.50 1.66
N GLU A 74 -14.07 -2.53 2.16
CA GLU A 74 -13.55 -3.38 3.23
C GLU A 74 -12.23 -4.04 2.84
N LYS A 75 -12.10 -4.47 1.59
CA LYS A 75 -10.87 -5.07 1.09
C LYS A 75 -9.77 -4.02 0.96
N ARG A 76 -10.11 -2.81 0.49
CA ARG A 76 -9.13 -1.73 0.39
C ARG A 76 -8.56 -1.37 1.76
N ILE A 77 -9.42 -1.30 2.77
CA ILE A 77 -9.01 -1.05 4.15
C ILE A 77 -8.10 -2.18 4.65
N LEU A 78 -8.43 -3.41 4.34
CA LEU A 78 -7.63 -4.57 4.73
C LEU A 78 -6.22 -4.53 4.11
N PHE A 79 -6.11 -4.21 2.82
CA PHE A 79 -4.82 -4.05 2.16
C PHE A 79 -3.98 -2.95 2.83
N ARG A 80 -4.61 -1.80 3.13
CA ARG A 80 -3.94 -0.72 3.84
C ARG A 80 -3.43 -1.17 5.21
N ASN A 81 -4.25 -1.91 5.96
CA ASN A 81 -3.87 -2.39 7.28
C ASN A 81 -2.72 -3.40 7.23
N ILE A 82 -2.66 -4.24 6.21
CA ILE A 82 -1.54 -5.15 6.00
C ILE A 82 -0.26 -4.36 5.77
N LEU A 83 -0.31 -3.30 4.96
CA LEU A 83 0.83 -2.43 4.72
C LEU A 83 1.28 -1.76 6.02
N LEU A 84 0.36 -1.21 6.80
CA LEU A 84 0.67 -0.57 8.08
C LEU A 84 1.34 -1.54 9.04
N SER A 85 0.84 -2.78 9.11
CA SER A 85 1.46 -3.81 9.94
C SER A 85 2.90 -4.10 9.52
N SER A 86 3.20 -4.04 8.23
CA SER A 86 4.55 -4.31 7.73
C SER A 86 5.56 -3.25 8.17
N ILE A 87 5.15 -1.99 8.29
CA ILE A 87 6.06 -0.90 8.64
C ILE A 87 6.22 -0.69 10.15
N THR A 88 5.36 -1.31 10.95
CA THR A 88 5.43 -1.21 12.42
C THR A 88 6.03 -2.46 13.08
N ALA A 89 6.35 -3.47 12.29
CA ALA A 89 6.93 -4.69 12.81
C ALA A 89 8.34 -4.45 13.38
N LYS A 90 8.63 -5.04 14.55
CA LYS A 90 9.94 -4.91 15.18
C LYS A 90 11.05 -5.51 14.32
N GLU A 91 10.73 -6.55 13.57
CA GLU A 91 11.64 -7.20 12.64
C GLU A 91 11.10 -7.06 11.22
N CYS A 92 11.57 -6.04 10.52
CA CYS A 92 11.29 -5.87 9.10
C CYS A 92 12.41 -6.55 8.33
N SER A 93 12.15 -7.73 7.79
CA SER A 93 13.11 -8.50 7.02
C SER A 93 12.58 -8.75 5.61
N TYR A 94 13.48 -9.13 4.71
CA TYR A 94 13.11 -9.50 3.35
C TYR A 94 12.07 -10.63 3.34
N ASP A 95 12.27 -11.66 4.19
CA ASP A 95 11.33 -12.79 4.28
C ASP A 95 9.94 -12.34 4.69
N LYS A 96 9.85 -11.38 5.58
CA LYS A 96 8.58 -10.83 6.04
C LYS A 96 7.90 -10.05 4.93
N THR A 97 8.64 -9.24 4.20
CA THR A 97 8.17 -8.49 3.05
C THR A 97 7.60 -9.45 1.99
N GLU A 98 8.34 -10.52 1.69
CA GLU A 98 7.92 -11.54 0.76
C GLU A 98 6.62 -12.22 1.20
N LYS A 99 6.49 -12.49 2.49
CA LYS A 99 5.27 -13.05 3.06
C LYS A 99 4.06 -12.13 2.85
N TYR A 100 4.24 -10.83 3.06
CA TYR A 100 3.16 -9.85 2.80
C TYR A 100 2.77 -9.81 1.34
N LEU A 101 3.73 -9.86 0.44
CA LEU A 101 3.46 -9.91 -1.00
C LEU A 101 2.63 -11.13 -1.37
N ARG A 102 2.96 -12.30 -0.80
CA ARG A 102 2.20 -13.53 -1.02
C ARG A 102 0.77 -13.40 -0.50
N ILE A 103 0.58 -12.80 0.67
CA ILE A 103 -0.75 -12.57 1.23
C ILE A 103 -1.56 -11.68 0.30
N LEU A 104 -0.97 -10.61 -0.21
CA LEU A 104 -1.65 -9.71 -1.14
C LEU A 104 -2.06 -10.44 -2.42
N GLU A 105 -1.19 -11.28 -2.97
CA GLU A 105 -1.50 -12.07 -4.16
C GLU A 105 -2.66 -13.03 -3.92
N GLN A 106 -2.66 -13.72 -2.78
CA GLN A 106 -3.74 -14.63 -2.40
C GLN A 106 -5.06 -13.90 -2.23
N MET A 107 -5.04 -12.75 -1.58
CA MET A 107 -6.24 -11.93 -1.37
C MET A 107 -6.81 -11.43 -2.67
N ASN A 108 -5.96 -11.11 -3.64
CA ASN A 108 -6.38 -10.64 -4.95
C ASN A 108 -7.14 -11.73 -5.72
N GLY A 109 -6.82 -12.99 -5.46
CA GLY A 109 -7.51 -14.13 -6.08
C GLY A 109 -8.77 -14.59 -5.34
N LEU A 110 -9.04 -14.02 -4.15
CA LEU A 110 -10.22 -14.40 -3.37
C LEU A 110 -11.45 -13.63 -3.83
N GLU A 111 -12.44 -14.37 -4.28
CA GLU A 111 -13.77 -13.81 -4.52
C GLU A 111 -14.51 -13.74 -3.18
N LEU A 112 -14.72 -12.56 -2.72
CA LEU A 112 -15.50 -12.34 -1.50
C LEU A 112 -16.85 -11.78 -1.81
#